data_77567930d6768486241955fcc53e1434
#
_entry.id   77567930d6768486241955fcc53e1434
#
_cell.length_a   1.000
_cell.length_b   1.000
_cell.length_c   1.000
_cell.angle_alpha   90.00
_cell.angle_beta   90.00
_cell.angle_gamma   90.00
#
_symmetry.space_group_name_H-M   'P 1'
#
loop_
_entity.id
_entity.type
_entity.pdbx_description
1 polymer ?
#
loop_
_entity_poly.entity_id
_entity_poly.type
_entity_poly.pdbx_seq_one_letter_code
_entity_poly.pdbx_strand_id
1 'polypeptide(L)'
;MKYADVILPLPLENSYTYRIPEDLERAVTPGCRVIVHFGKKRYYTAIVMEVHDREPVSDFETKEIYALLDATPVLRRPQLRFWKWISSYYICKLGDVYKAALPSGLKLESETAVTYNEDFEATAPLRPNEQAVLDAFSGVLKLTISELEKKTGLRNVVPIV
;
A
#
# COMPACT_ATOMS: atom_id res chain seq x y z
N MET A 1 -2.30 -24.61 -7.33
CA MET A 1 -2.34 -23.47 -6.39
C MET A 1 -0.96 -22.89 -6.30
N LYS A 2 -0.79 -21.61 -6.57
CA LYS A 2 0.52 -20.94 -6.60
C LYS A 2 0.62 -19.86 -5.56
N TYR A 3 1.84 -19.58 -5.17
CA TYR A 3 2.19 -18.56 -4.19
C TYR A 3 3.20 -17.60 -4.78
N ALA A 4 3.18 -16.36 -4.30
CA ALA A 4 4.14 -15.32 -4.67
C ALA A 4 4.80 -14.76 -3.42
N ASP A 5 6.12 -14.74 -3.44
CA ASP A 5 6.91 -13.96 -2.49
C ASP A 5 6.99 -12.53 -2.99
N VAL A 6 6.52 -11.59 -2.19
CA VAL A 6 6.48 -10.18 -2.52
C VAL A 6 7.25 -9.33 -1.52
N ILE A 7 7.76 -8.19 -1.97
CA ILE A 7 8.34 -7.16 -1.11
C ILE A 7 7.41 -5.95 -1.04
N LEU A 8 7.37 -5.33 0.13
CA LEU A 8 6.55 -4.16 0.44
C LEU A 8 7.44 -2.92 0.58
N PRO A 9 6.94 -1.70 0.29
CA PRO A 9 7.68 -0.44 0.47
C PRO A 9 7.76 -0.05 1.96
N LEU A 10 8.04 -1.00 2.81
CA LEU A 10 8.12 -0.87 4.26
C LEU A 10 9.50 -1.32 4.74
N PRO A 11 9.99 -0.83 5.89
CA PRO A 11 11.29 -1.21 6.44
C PRO A 11 11.27 -2.65 6.99
N LEU A 12 11.02 -3.62 6.12
CA LEU A 12 10.93 -5.04 6.43
C LEU A 12 12.09 -5.79 5.77
N GLU A 13 12.61 -6.78 6.46
CA GLU A 13 13.80 -7.53 6.03
C GLU A 13 13.44 -8.60 4.99
N ASN A 14 12.29 -9.24 5.17
CA ASN A 14 11.91 -10.42 4.42
C ASN A 14 10.83 -10.10 3.37
N SER A 15 10.73 -10.99 2.38
CA SER A 15 9.55 -11.11 1.53
C SER A 15 8.39 -11.75 2.31
N TYR A 16 7.18 -11.49 1.86
CA TYR A 16 5.96 -12.07 2.40
C TYR A 16 5.27 -12.89 1.35
N THR A 17 4.81 -14.07 1.74
CA THR A 17 4.16 -15.01 0.83
C THR A 17 2.66 -14.75 0.80
N TYR A 18 2.11 -14.63 -0.41
CA TYR A 18 0.69 -14.50 -0.69
C TYR A 18 0.23 -15.59 -1.63
N ARG A 19 -1.01 -16.05 -1.47
CA ARG A 19 -1.64 -16.96 -2.41
C ARG A 19 -2.01 -16.18 -3.68
N ILE A 20 -1.78 -16.79 -4.84
CA ILE A 20 -2.19 -16.21 -6.12
C ILE A 20 -3.59 -16.76 -6.44
N PRO A 21 -4.61 -15.89 -6.67
CA PRO A 21 -5.91 -16.31 -7.17
C PRO A 21 -5.80 -17.10 -8.47
N GLU A 22 -6.68 -18.06 -8.69
CA GLU A 22 -6.63 -18.97 -9.86
C GLU A 22 -6.65 -18.24 -11.20
N ASP A 23 -7.45 -17.18 -11.30
CA ASP A 23 -7.56 -16.30 -12.47
C ASP A 23 -6.26 -15.53 -12.76
N LEU A 24 -5.42 -15.29 -11.77
CA LEU A 24 -4.16 -14.56 -11.88
C LEU A 24 -2.92 -15.46 -11.98
N GLU A 25 -3.04 -16.79 -11.81
CA GLU A 25 -1.89 -17.72 -11.77
C GLU A 25 -1.01 -17.69 -13.01
N ARG A 26 -1.57 -17.34 -14.18
CA ARG A 26 -0.82 -17.26 -15.44
C ARG A 26 -0.21 -15.88 -15.68
N ALA A 27 -0.79 -14.84 -15.09
CA ALA A 27 -0.41 -13.46 -15.33
C ALA A 27 0.62 -12.95 -14.33
N VAL A 28 0.56 -13.41 -13.06
CA VAL A 28 1.51 -13.02 -12.03
C VAL A 28 2.87 -13.64 -12.28
N THR A 29 3.86 -12.78 -12.51
CA THR A 29 5.26 -13.17 -12.75
C THR A 29 6.22 -12.29 -11.96
N PRO A 30 7.47 -12.74 -11.70
CA PRO A 30 8.46 -11.93 -11.01
C PRO A 30 8.68 -10.57 -11.71
N GLY A 31 8.64 -9.49 -10.91
CA GLY A 31 8.77 -8.12 -11.38
C GLY A 31 7.47 -7.39 -11.64
N CYS A 32 6.31 -8.06 -11.58
CA CYS A 32 5.00 -7.41 -11.61
C CYS A 32 4.71 -6.71 -10.29
N ARG A 33 3.92 -5.64 -10.37
CA ARG A 33 3.32 -4.99 -9.20
C ARG A 33 1.97 -5.63 -8.90
N VAL A 34 1.76 -5.91 -7.65
CA VAL A 34 0.49 -6.45 -7.14
C VAL A 34 0.01 -5.61 -5.97
N ILE A 35 -1.30 -5.57 -5.77
CA ILE A 35 -1.88 -5.00 -4.56
C ILE A 35 -2.07 -6.13 -3.56
N VAL A 36 -1.56 -5.93 -2.36
CA VAL A 36 -1.70 -6.87 -1.26
C VAL A 36 -2.18 -6.17 0.01
N HIS A 37 -2.96 -6.89 0.79
CA HIS A 37 -3.39 -6.40 2.11
C HIS A 37 -2.33 -6.76 3.16
N PHE A 38 -1.77 -5.75 3.83
CA PHE A 38 -0.78 -5.94 4.89
C PHE A 38 -1.24 -5.29 6.20
N GLY A 39 -1.06 -5.99 7.31
CA GLY A 39 -1.55 -5.58 8.61
C GLY A 39 -3.08 -5.66 8.71
N LYS A 40 -3.71 -4.73 9.46
CA LYS A 40 -5.15 -4.80 9.78
C LYS A 40 -6.05 -4.19 8.70
N LYS A 41 -5.64 -3.09 8.04
CA LYS A 41 -6.54 -2.34 7.13
C LYS A 41 -5.85 -1.66 5.95
N ARG A 42 -4.57 -1.94 5.68
CA ARG A 42 -3.83 -1.20 4.64
C ARG A 42 -3.53 -2.07 3.44
N TYR A 43 -3.69 -1.49 2.27
CA TYR A 43 -3.27 -2.05 0.99
C TYR A 43 -1.97 -1.39 0.54
N TYR A 44 -1.09 -2.18 -0.01
CA TYR A 44 0.20 -1.72 -0.53
C TYR A 44 0.44 -2.27 -1.92
N THR A 45 1.10 -1.49 -2.75
CA THR A 45 1.73 -2.00 -3.96
C THR A 45 2.97 -2.78 -3.56
N ALA A 46 2.97 -4.06 -3.87
CA ALA A 46 4.10 -4.96 -3.64
C ALA A 46 4.73 -5.37 -4.98
N ILE A 47 6.00 -5.73 -4.96
CA ILE A 47 6.72 -6.30 -6.11
C ILE A 47 6.86 -7.80 -5.92
N VAL A 48 6.45 -8.57 -6.91
CA VAL A 48 6.64 -10.02 -6.94
C VAL A 48 8.11 -10.34 -7.18
N MET A 49 8.73 -11.06 -6.24
CA MET A 49 10.12 -11.50 -6.30
C MET A 49 10.26 -12.89 -6.89
N GLU A 50 9.36 -13.78 -6.49
CA GLU A 50 9.35 -15.20 -6.90
C GLU A 50 7.91 -15.72 -6.93
N VAL A 51 7.66 -16.69 -7.81
CA VAL A 51 6.40 -17.45 -7.86
C VAL A 51 6.76 -18.92 -7.71
N HIS A 52 6.05 -19.63 -6.82
CA HIS A 52 6.32 -21.03 -6.49
C HIS A 52 5.06 -21.77 -6.06
N ASP A 53 5.14 -23.09 -5.95
CA ASP A 53 4.04 -23.98 -5.53
C ASP A 53 4.17 -24.44 -4.07
N ARG A 54 5.15 -23.92 -3.34
CA ARG A 54 5.39 -24.28 -1.92
C ARG A 54 4.42 -23.56 -1.02
N GLU A 55 3.60 -24.28 -0.31
CA GLU A 55 2.72 -23.74 0.71
C GLU A 55 3.55 -23.20 1.88
N PRO A 56 3.30 -21.96 2.32
CA PRO A 56 4.02 -21.40 3.46
C PRO A 56 3.66 -22.15 4.74
N VAL A 57 4.67 -22.58 5.48
CA VAL A 57 4.48 -23.13 6.82
C VAL A 57 4.27 -21.98 7.79
N SER A 58 3.02 -21.62 8.03
CA SER A 58 2.67 -20.57 9.00
C SER A 58 1.41 -20.98 9.78
N ASP A 59 1.35 -20.57 11.05
CA ASP A 59 0.16 -20.76 11.89
C ASP A 59 -0.99 -19.81 11.49
N PHE A 60 -0.78 -18.93 10.51
CA PHE A 60 -1.75 -17.96 10.03
C PHE A 60 -2.19 -18.28 8.61
N GLU A 61 -3.45 -18.03 8.33
CA GLU A 61 -4.01 -18.14 6.99
C GLU A 61 -3.27 -17.21 6.03
N THR A 62 -2.75 -17.78 4.93
CA THR A 62 -2.04 -17.05 3.90
C THR A 62 -3.05 -16.19 3.11
N LYS A 63 -2.86 -14.87 3.17
CA LYS A 63 -3.71 -13.92 2.43
C LYS A 63 -3.50 -14.04 0.92
N GLU A 64 -4.53 -13.66 0.16
CA GLU A 64 -4.46 -13.60 -1.29
C GLU A 64 -3.95 -12.25 -1.80
N ILE A 65 -3.35 -12.28 -3.00
CA ILE A 65 -3.13 -11.09 -3.81
C ILE A 65 -4.50 -10.50 -4.15
N TYR A 66 -4.67 -9.20 -3.86
CA TYR A 66 -5.93 -8.52 -4.13
C TYR A 66 -6.12 -8.17 -5.61
N ALA A 67 -5.06 -7.70 -6.28
CA ALA A 67 -5.09 -7.35 -7.70
C ALA A 67 -3.68 -7.36 -8.31
N LEU A 68 -3.63 -7.63 -9.61
CA LEU A 68 -2.45 -7.46 -10.46
C LEU A 68 -2.55 -6.08 -11.15
N LEU A 69 -1.48 -5.29 -11.08
CA LEU A 69 -1.45 -3.94 -11.67
C LEU A 69 -0.87 -3.91 -13.08
N ASP A 70 -0.05 -4.87 -13.43
CA ASP A 70 0.73 -4.84 -14.67
C ASP A 70 0.45 -6.05 -15.56
N ALA A 71 0.19 -5.80 -16.84
CA ALA A 71 0.12 -6.86 -17.85
C ALA A 71 1.50 -7.45 -18.16
N THR A 72 2.58 -6.68 -17.94
CA THR A 72 3.97 -7.09 -18.14
C THR A 72 4.81 -6.62 -16.94
N PRO A 73 5.86 -7.36 -16.56
CA PRO A 73 6.71 -6.98 -15.42
C PRO A 73 7.34 -5.60 -15.60
N VAL A 74 7.22 -4.73 -14.61
CA VAL A 74 7.90 -3.41 -14.57
C VAL A 74 9.37 -3.53 -14.20
N LEU A 75 9.77 -4.63 -13.56
CA LEU A 75 11.13 -4.95 -13.19
C LEU A 75 11.56 -6.28 -13.81
N ARG A 76 12.77 -6.29 -14.34
CA ARG A 76 13.39 -7.49 -14.89
C ARG A 76 14.12 -8.28 -13.81
N ARG A 77 14.30 -9.59 -13.99
CA ARG A 77 15.01 -10.45 -13.04
C ARG A 77 16.42 -9.96 -12.64
N PRO A 78 17.24 -9.36 -13.53
CA PRO A 78 18.51 -8.78 -13.11
C PRO A 78 18.36 -7.62 -12.11
N GLN A 79 17.32 -6.78 -12.27
CA GLN A 79 17.04 -5.68 -11.35
C GLN A 79 16.61 -6.19 -9.98
N LEU A 80 15.77 -7.23 -9.92
CA LEU A 80 15.39 -7.86 -8.66
C LEU A 80 16.59 -8.46 -7.93
N ARG A 81 17.53 -9.10 -8.67
CA ARG A 81 18.78 -9.60 -8.10
C ARG A 81 19.67 -8.46 -7.62
N PHE A 82 19.73 -7.36 -8.36
CA PHE A 82 20.48 -6.18 -7.97
C PHE A 82 19.93 -5.55 -6.66
N TRP A 83 18.62 -5.48 -6.49
CA TRP A 83 18.02 -5.03 -5.24
C TRP A 83 18.38 -5.91 -4.04
N LYS A 84 18.36 -7.23 -4.21
CA LYS A 84 18.84 -8.19 -3.19
C LYS A 84 20.30 -7.95 -2.85
N TRP A 85 21.13 -7.71 -3.87
CA TRP A 85 22.55 -7.40 -3.68
C TRP A 85 22.75 -6.08 -2.93
N ILE A 86 22.05 -5.01 -3.30
CA ILE A 86 22.10 -3.72 -2.57
C ILE A 86 21.73 -3.92 -1.10
N SER A 87 20.63 -4.60 -0.82
CA SER A 87 20.19 -4.88 0.55
C SER A 87 21.27 -5.62 1.36
N SER A 88 21.89 -6.64 0.77
CA SER A 88 22.96 -7.41 1.40
C SER A 88 24.24 -6.60 1.58
N TYR A 89 24.67 -5.87 0.55
CA TYR A 89 25.92 -5.11 0.56
C TYR A 89 25.90 -3.94 1.55
N TYR A 90 24.81 -3.18 1.58
CA TYR A 90 24.64 -2.02 2.46
C TYR A 90 23.99 -2.36 3.80
N ILE A 91 23.69 -3.62 4.05
CA ILE A 91 23.04 -4.11 5.29
C ILE A 91 21.76 -3.29 5.57
N CYS A 92 20.99 -2.99 4.52
CA CYS A 92 19.70 -2.31 4.61
C CYS A 92 18.54 -3.25 4.29
N LYS A 93 17.34 -2.86 4.69
CA LYS A 93 16.15 -3.68 4.48
C LYS A 93 15.72 -3.67 3.02
N LEU A 94 15.29 -4.80 2.49
CA LEU A 94 14.89 -4.93 1.09
C LEU A 94 13.72 -4.00 0.73
N GLY A 95 12.80 -3.78 1.67
CA GLY A 95 11.71 -2.81 1.53
C GLY A 95 12.18 -1.36 1.39
N ASP A 96 13.31 -0.99 2.02
CA ASP A 96 13.91 0.35 1.85
C ASP A 96 14.52 0.52 0.47
N VAL A 97 15.17 -0.52 -0.05
CA VAL A 97 15.67 -0.55 -1.44
C VAL A 97 14.51 -0.36 -2.43
N TYR A 98 13.43 -1.11 -2.24
CA TYR A 98 12.22 -0.95 -3.06
C TYR A 98 11.67 0.48 -2.99
N LYS A 99 11.53 1.03 -1.79
CA LYS A 99 11.01 2.39 -1.57
C LYS A 99 11.85 3.45 -2.27
N ALA A 100 13.17 3.30 -2.28
CA ALA A 100 14.10 4.22 -2.93
C ALA A 100 14.15 4.04 -4.45
N ALA A 101 14.15 2.80 -4.93
CA ALA A 101 14.37 2.47 -6.33
C ALA A 101 13.15 2.66 -7.23
N LEU A 102 11.94 2.49 -6.70
CA LEU A 102 10.72 2.65 -7.50
C LEU A 102 10.15 4.05 -7.33
N PRO A 103 9.86 4.79 -8.43
CA PRO A 103 9.19 6.11 -8.37
C PRO A 103 7.87 6.07 -7.61
N SER A 104 7.54 7.16 -6.91
CA SER A 104 6.30 7.25 -6.10
C SER A 104 5.03 7.03 -6.91
N GLY A 105 4.96 7.53 -8.14
CA GLY A 105 3.82 7.31 -9.03
C GLY A 105 3.56 5.86 -9.45
N LEU A 106 4.52 4.96 -9.22
CA LEU A 106 4.36 3.52 -9.43
C LEU A 106 4.02 2.76 -8.14
N LYS A 107 3.94 3.44 -7.00
CA LYS A 107 3.58 2.87 -5.69
C LYS A 107 2.21 3.42 -5.30
N LEU A 108 1.17 2.61 -5.48
CA LEU A 108 -0.15 2.93 -4.94
C LEU A 108 -0.17 2.53 -3.46
N GLU A 109 -0.51 3.47 -2.61
CA GLU A 109 -0.73 3.24 -1.18
C GLU A 109 -2.18 3.54 -0.86
N SER A 110 -2.74 2.78 0.07
CA SER A 110 -4.08 3.04 0.58
C SER A 110 -4.04 4.30 1.44
N GLU A 111 -4.74 5.34 1.03
CA GLU A 111 -4.97 6.52 1.84
C GLU A 111 -6.34 6.47 2.50
N THR A 112 -6.40 6.94 3.74
CA THR A 112 -7.67 7.15 4.42
C THR A 112 -8.33 8.39 3.82
N ALA A 113 -9.51 8.21 3.25
CA ALA A 113 -10.31 9.31 2.76
C ALA A 113 -11.49 9.57 3.70
N VAL A 114 -11.80 10.83 3.86
CA VAL A 114 -12.96 11.32 4.61
C VAL A 114 -13.99 11.80 3.62
N THR A 115 -15.22 11.39 3.80
CA THR A 115 -16.36 11.83 2.99
C THR A 115 -17.20 12.77 3.83
N TYR A 116 -17.56 13.92 3.25
CA TYR A 116 -18.50 14.84 3.87
C TYR A 116 -19.87 14.20 4.00
N ASN A 117 -20.43 14.26 5.21
CA ASN A 117 -21.81 13.80 5.45
C ASN A 117 -22.76 14.99 5.31
N GLU A 118 -23.55 15.01 4.24
CA GLU A 118 -24.51 16.10 3.97
C GLU A 118 -25.65 16.16 4.98
N ASP A 119 -25.95 15.03 5.64
CA ASP A 119 -27.00 14.93 6.65
C ASP A 119 -26.49 15.25 8.07
N PHE A 120 -25.25 15.71 8.20
CA PHE A 120 -24.67 16.03 9.50
C PHE A 120 -25.22 17.37 10.04
N GLU A 121 -25.94 17.32 11.13
CA GLU A 121 -26.36 18.49 11.91
C GLU A 121 -25.56 18.55 13.22
N ALA A 122 -24.83 19.65 13.41
CA ALA A 122 -24.06 19.86 14.63
C ALA A 122 -25.02 20.09 15.81
N THR A 123 -24.95 19.22 16.81
CA THR A 123 -25.77 19.33 18.03
C THR A 123 -25.22 20.35 19.04
N ALA A 124 -24.01 20.84 18.83
CA ALA A 124 -23.30 21.83 19.64
C ALA A 124 -22.45 22.76 18.76
N PRO A 125 -22.09 23.96 19.24
CA PRO A 125 -21.18 24.83 18.48
C PRO A 125 -19.84 24.14 18.24
N LEU A 126 -19.43 24.12 16.97
CA LEU A 126 -18.20 23.49 16.53
C LEU A 126 -16.97 24.25 17.06
N ARG A 127 -15.94 23.49 17.43
CA ARG A 127 -14.66 24.07 17.81
C ARG A 127 -13.94 24.65 16.56
N PRO A 128 -13.03 25.61 16.72
CA PRO A 128 -12.34 26.23 15.57
C PRO A 128 -11.69 25.23 14.60
N ASN A 129 -11.12 24.15 15.14
CA ASN A 129 -10.49 23.10 14.33
C ASN A 129 -11.52 22.23 13.58
N GLU A 130 -12.67 21.98 14.20
CA GLU A 130 -13.77 21.24 13.58
C GLU A 130 -14.40 22.08 12.44
N GLN A 131 -14.56 23.38 12.66
CA GLN A 131 -15.04 24.30 11.64
C GLN A 131 -14.05 24.36 10.46
N ALA A 132 -12.75 24.45 10.71
CA ALA A 132 -11.72 24.47 9.66
C ALA A 132 -11.74 23.19 8.81
N VAL A 133 -12.01 22.03 9.42
CA VAL A 133 -12.16 20.75 8.70
C VAL A 133 -13.41 20.78 7.81
N LEU A 134 -14.55 21.26 8.31
CA LEU A 134 -15.77 21.39 7.50
C LEU A 134 -15.59 22.38 6.34
N ASP A 135 -14.96 23.52 6.58
CA ASP A 135 -14.70 24.54 5.55
C ASP A 135 -13.78 23.99 4.44
N ALA A 136 -12.88 23.03 4.77
CA ALA A 136 -12.01 22.39 3.79
C ALA A 136 -12.78 21.54 2.77
N PHE A 137 -14.00 21.09 3.09
CA PHE A 137 -14.87 20.34 2.19
C PHE A 137 -15.69 21.24 1.25
N SER A 138 -15.54 22.58 1.31
CA SER A 138 -16.28 23.50 0.43
C SER A 138 -16.10 23.14 -1.04
N GLY A 139 -17.18 22.61 -1.66
CA GLY A 139 -17.21 22.20 -3.06
C GLY A 139 -16.60 20.83 -3.37
N VAL A 140 -16.23 20.04 -2.36
CA VAL A 140 -15.64 18.70 -2.54
C VAL A 140 -16.24 17.73 -1.52
N LEU A 141 -16.80 16.61 -2.00
CA LEU A 141 -17.45 15.63 -1.13
C LEU A 141 -16.47 14.63 -0.48
N LYS A 142 -15.23 14.54 -0.99
CA LYS A 142 -14.25 13.56 -0.51
C LYS A 142 -12.86 14.13 -0.54
N LEU A 143 -12.15 14.05 0.59
CA LEU A 143 -10.76 14.46 0.74
C LEU A 143 -9.96 13.38 1.45
N THR A 144 -8.69 13.23 1.10
CA THR A 144 -7.77 12.38 1.85
C THR A 144 -7.32 13.09 3.13
N ILE A 145 -6.86 12.33 4.12
CA ILE A 145 -6.31 12.91 5.36
C ILE A 145 -5.17 13.87 5.04
N SER A 146 -4.28 13.50 4.11
CA SER A 146 -3.16 14.35 3.68
C SER A 146 -3.61 15.67 3.06
N GLU A 147 -4.68 15.67 2.28
CA GLU A 147 -5.26 16.88 1.70
C GLU A 147 -5.94 17.75 2.75
N LEU A 148 -6.63 17.14 3.72
CA LEU A 148 -7.22 17.85 4.85
C LEU A 148 -6.16 18.55 5.69
N GLU A 149 -5.08 17.85 6.06
CA GLU A 149 -3.97 18.42 6.80
C GLU A 149 -3.33 19.60 6.06
N LYS A 150 -3.16 19.47 4.74
CA LYS A 150 -2.60 20.54 3.88
C LYS A 150 -3.53 21.75 3.78
N LYS A 151 -4.84 21.54 3.62
CA LYS A 151 -5.82 22.64 3.50
C LYS A 151 -6.07 23.36 4.82
N THR A 152 -6.14 22.63 5.92
CA THR A 152 -6.43 23.19 7.25
C THR A 152 -5.19 23.68 7.98
N GLY A 153 -3.98 23.20 7.59
CA GLY A 153 -2.73 23.45 8.32
C GLY A 153 -2.65 22.73 9.67
N LEU A 154 -3.63 21.87 9.98
CA LEU A 154 -3.66 21.10 11.22
C LEU A 154 -2.82 19.84 11.08
N ARG A 155 -2.09 19.48 12.14
CA ARG A 155 -1.44 18.17 12.25
C ARG A 155 -2.39 17.17 12.91
N ASN A 156 -2.53 15.99 12.31
CA ASN A 156 -3.37 14.91 12.82
C ASN A 156 -4.87 15.29 12.91
N VAL A 157 -5.54 15.34 11.77
CA VAL A 157 -6.97 15.62 11.68
C VAL A 157 -7.86 14.42 12.05
N VAL A 158 -7.29 13.22 12.18
CA VAL A 158 -8.02 11.96 12.46
C VAL A 158 -8.92 12.02 13.72
N PRO A 159 -8.53 12.64 14.84
CA PRO A 159 -9.40 12.74 16.01
C PRO A 159 -10.54 13.76 15.85
N ILE A 160 -10.54 14.56 14.80
CA ILE A 160 -11.47 15.66 14.56
C ILE A 160 -12.59 15.23 13.59
N VAL A 161 -12.35 14.16 12.83
CA VAL A 161 -13.23 13.64 11.77
C VAL A 161 -14.16 12.53 12.23
#